data_bc7dbd369051e4c9207d05dab62d0666
#
_entry.id   bc7dbd369051e4c9207d05dab62d0666
#
_cell.length_a   1.000
_cell.length_b   1.000
_cell.length_c   1.000
_cell.angle_alpha   90.00
_cell.angle_beta   90.00
_cell.angle_gamma   90.00
#
_symmetry.space_group_name_H-M   'P 1'
#
loop_
_entity.id
_entity.type
_entity.pdbx_description
1 polymer ?
#
loop_
_entity_poly.entity_id
_entity_poly.type
_entity_poly.pdbx_seq_one_letter_code
_entity_poly.pdbx_strand_id
1 'polypeptide(L)'
;DEGAYEFRKTYENGGDIPTVMGFSALSTLKACQEVAAEYGKEYMIDLLEVPDEKLEVLKKEFPEAIFCIHLPADSAGEGLEELVCHMCGRLDGIQKIAVAGGVKLENIPVMKKAGAEIVIVGGAISKAENRTEAAKAFAEAVRR
;
A
#
# COMPACT_ATOMS: atom_id res chain seq x y z
N ASP A 1 4.41 -12.92 18.99
CA ASP A 1 5.01 -12.02 18.00
C ASP A 1 4.28 -10.68 18.02
N GLU A 2 5.02 -9.57 18.04
CA GLU A 2 4.48 -8.21 18.13
C GLU A 2 3.59 -7.88 16.92
N GLY A 3 4.04 -8.21 15.73
CA GLY A 3 3.27 -7.96 14.51
C GLY A 3 1.93 -8.70 14.50
N ALA A 4 1.90 -9.94 14.94
CA ALA A 4 0.67 -10.70 15.08
C ALA A 4 -0.28 -10.06 16.11
N TYR A 5 0.26 -9.57 17.22
CA TYR A 5 -0.51 -8.86 18.23
C TYR A 5 -1.15 -7.58 17.67
N GLU A 6 -0.36 -6.76 16.99
CA GLU A 6 -0.82 -5.51 16.35
C GLU A 6 -1.92 -5.78 15.31
N PHE A 7 -1.77 -6.83 14.49
CA PHE A 7 -2.78 -7.24 13.53
C PHE A 7 -4.09 -7.63 14.20
N ARG A 8 -4.00 -8.46 15.24
CA ARG A 8 -5.15 -8.90 16.01
C ARG A 8 -5.90 -7.70 16.63
N LYS A 9 -5.16 -6.78 17.24
CA LYS A 9 -5.73 -5.56 17.80
C LYS A 9 -6.35 -4.65 16.75
N THR A 10 -5.78 -4.55 15.57
CA THR A 10 -6.35 -3.79 14.47
C THR A 10 -7.71 -4.35 14.07
N TYR A 11 -7.82 -5.66 13.85
CA TYR A 11 -9.09 -6.28 13.48
C TYR A 11 -10.13 -6.22 14.60
N GLU A 12 -9.74 -6.47 15.84
CA GLU A 12 -10.63 -6.38 17.01
C GLU A 12 -11.23 -4.97 17.19
N ASN A 13 -10.48 -3.94 16.81
CA ASN A 13 -10.92 -2.54 16.89
C ASN A 13 -11.60 -2.03 15.61
N GLY A 14 -11.95 -2.92 14.69
CA GLY A 14 -12.71 -2.60 13.47
C GLY A 14 -11.87 -2.15 12.27
N GLY A 15 -10.55 -2.28 12.33
CA GLY A 15 -9.70 -2.07 11.15
C GLY A 15 -9.87 -3.22 10.15
N ASP A 16 -9.74 -2.90 8.87
CA ASP A 16 -9.95 -3.88 7.79
C ASP A 16 -8.64 -4.36 7.18
N ILE A 17 -7.64 -3.49 7.08
CA ILE A 17 -6.37 -3.76 6.38
C ILE A 17 -5.19 -3.25 7.21
N PRO A 18 -4.68 -4.03 8.18
CA PRO A 18 -3.43 -3.69 8.84
C PRO A 18 -2.24 -3.79 7.90
N THR A 19 -1.18 -3.05 8.19
CA THR A 19 0.03 -3.00 7.38
C THR A 19 1.24 -3.51 8.17
N VAL A 20 2.06 -4.34 7.54
CA VAL A 20 3.36 -4.76 8.05
C VAL A 20 4.45 -4.34 7.07
N MET A 21 5.60 -3.92 7.61
CA MET A 21 6.74 -3.53 6.78
C MET A 21 7.40 -4.75 6.15
N GLY A 22 7.58 -4.72 4.83
CA GLY A 22 8.16 -5.83 4.08
C GLY A 22 9.61 -6.16 4.45
N PHE A 23 10.34 -5.23 5.05
CA PHE A 23 11.70 -5.49 5.56
C PHE A 23 11.70 -6.30 6.87
N SER A 24 10.55 -6.49 7.52
CA SER A 24 10.44 -7.30 8.75
C SER A 24 10.91 -8.73 8.54
N ALA A 25 11.22 -9.42 9.63
CA ALA A 25 11.59 -10.84 9.57
C ALA A 25 10.47 -11.68 8.93
N LEU A 26 10.84 -12.70 8.16
CA LEU A 26 9.86 -13.56 7.48
C LEU A 26 8.92 -14.26 8.48
N SER A 27 9.41 -14.59 9.67
CA SER A 27 8.61 -15.16 10.75
C SER A 27 7.51 -14.21 11.23
N THR A 28 7.81 -12.91 11.34
CA THR A 28 6.82 -11.87 11.68
C THR A 28 5.77 -11.74 10.59
N LEU A 29 6.20 -11.68 9.34
CA LEU A 29 5.28 -11.60 8.19
C LEU A 29 4.33 -12.81 8.13
N LYS A 30 4.83 -14.02 8.38
CA LYS A 30 4.02 -15.23 8.44
C LYS A 30 3.03 -15.22 9.61
N ALA A 31 3.45 -14.76 10.78
CA ALA A 31 2.55 -14.61 11.92
C ALA A 31 1.42 -13.59 11.65
N CYS A 32 1.72 -12.50 10.95
CA CYS A 32 0.72 -11.55 10.50
C CYS A 32 -0.27 -12.17 9.49
N GLN A 33 0.23 -12.93 8.53
CA GLN A 33 -0.57 -13.67 7.54
C GLN A 33 -1.54 -14.65 8.22
N GLU A 34 -1.05 -15.41 9.20
CA GLU A 34 -1.88 -16.36 9.96
C GLU A 34 -3.03 -15.64 10.68
N VAL A 35 -2.76 -14.50 11.34
CA VAL A 35 -3.80 -13.70 11.98
C VAL A 35 -4.81 -13.18 10.97
N ALA A 36 -4.37 -12.67 9.82
CA ALA A 36 -5.27 -12.22 8.75
C ALA A 36 -6.19 -13.36 8.28
N ALA A 37 -5.65 -14.56 8.11
CA ALA A 37 -6.42 -15.76 7.75
C ALA A 37 -7.44 -16.14 8.83
N GLU A 38 -7.09 -16.07 10.12
CA GLU A 38 -8.01 -16.33 11.24
C GLU A 38 -9.23 -15.40 11.19
N TYR A 39 -9.03 -14.13 10.85
CA TYR A 39 -10.10 -13.13 10.77
C TYR A 39 -10.80 -13.09 9.40
N GLY A 40 -10.29 -13.82 8.40
CA GLY A 40 -10.81 -13.79 7.04
C GLY A 40 -10.72 -12.39 6.40
N LYS A 41 -9.68 -11.63 6.72
CA LYS A 41 -9.48 -10.25 6.28
C LYS A 41 -8.18 -10.08 5.50
N GLU A 42 -8.12 -8.98 4.76
CA GLU A 42 -6.94 -8.59 4.00
C GLU A 42 -5.85 -7.97 4.89
N TYR A 43 -4.65 -7.91 4.38
CA TYR A 43 -3.51 -7.22 4.98
C TYR A 43 -2.59 -6.68 3.90
N MET A 44 -1.76 -5.72 4.28
CA MET A 44 -0.87 -5.01 3.39
C MET A 44 0.58 -5.21 3.79
N ILE A 45 1.45 -5.45 2.81
CA ILE A 45 2.90 -5.45 2.98
C ILE A 45 3.45 -4.18 2.34
N ASP A 46 4.06 -3.33 3.15
CA ASP A 46 4.68 -2.09 2.70
C ASP A 46 6.09 -2.35 2.18
N LEU A 47 6.38 -1.91 0.98
CA LEU A 47 7.63 -2.17 0.28
C LEU A 47 8.70 -1.09 0.48
N LEU A 48 8.49 -0.15 1.42
CA LEU A 48 9.49 0.85 1.75
C LEU A 48 10.81 0.16 2.13
N GLU A 49 11.90 0.54 1.46
CA GLU A 49 13.25 -0.01 1.67
C GLU A 49 13.39 -1.53 1.51
N VAL A 50 12.46 -2.16 0.80
CA VAL A 50 12.55 -3.60 0.50
C VAL A 50 13.46 -3.81 -0.72
N PRO A 51 14.59 -4.54 -0.59
CA PRO A 51 15.46 -4.85 -1.71
C PRO A 51 14.83 -5.87 -2.66
N ASP A 52 15.28 -5.87 -3.92
CA ASP A 52 14.72 -6.70 -4.98
C ASP A 52 14.70 -8.19 -4.65
N GLU A 53 15.78 -8.70 -4.07
CA GLU A 53 15.87 -10.11 -3.68
C GLU A 53 14.79 -10.49 -2.65
N LYS A 54 14.53 -9.61 -1.69
CA LYS A 54 13.48 -9.82 -0.71
C LYS A 54 12.09 -9.68 -1.32
N LEU A 55 11.90 -8.76 -2.26
CA LEU A 55 10.63 -8.60 -2.97
C LEU A 55 10.21 -9.91 -3.65
N GLU A 56 11.12 -10.61 -4.31
CA GLU A 56 10.82 -11.90 -4.95
C GLU A 56 10.39 -12.96 -3.94
N VAL A 57 11.01 -12.98 -2.75
CA VAL A 57 10.59 -13.87 -1.64
C VAL A 57 9.19 -13.50 -1.17
N LEU A 58 8.91 -12.21 -0.97
CA LEU A 58 7.60 -11.74 -0.50
C LEU A 58 6.48 -12.10 -1.48
N LYS A 59 6.70 -11.88 -2.77
CA LYS A 59 5.74 -12.23 -3.83
C LYS A 59 5.41 -13.72 -3.84
N LYS A 60 6.41 -14.56 -3.61
CA LYS A 60 6.24 -16.02 -3.57
C LYS A 60 5.53 -16.50 -2.30
N GLU A 61 5.91 -15.95 -1.15
CA GLU A 61 5.40 -16.40 0.16
C GLU A 61 4.04 -15.81 0.52
N PHE A 62 3.71 -14.62 -0.01
CA PHE A 62 2.50 -13.85 0.32
C PHE A 62 1.74 -13.37 -0.93
N PRO A 63 1.40 -14.26 -1.88
CA PRO A 63 0.80 -13.84 -3.15
C PRO A 63 -0.58 -13.19 -2.99
N GLU A 64 -1.27 -13.44 -1.88
CA GLU A 64 -2.60 -12.89 -1.56
C GLU A 64 -2.57 -11.52 -0.88
N ALA A 65 -1.40 -11.08 -0.42
CA ALA A 65 -1.26 -9.80 0.26
C ALA A 65 -1.46 -8.61 -0.70
N ILE A 66 -1.90 -7.50 -0.15
CA ILE A 66 -1.82 -6.21 -0.84
C ILE A 66 -0.38 -5.71 -0.72
N PHE A 67 0.25 -5.39 -1.85
CA PHE A 67 1.59 -4.83 -1.86
C PHE A 67 1.53 -3.32 -2.03
N CYS A 68 2.12 -2.58 -1.10
CA CYS A 68 2.13 -1.12 -1.11
C CYS A 68 3.47 -0.58 -1.61
N ILE A 69 3.43 0.11 -2.73
CA ILE A 69 4.56 0.85 -3.28
C ILE A 69 4.68 2.18 -2.55
N HIS A 70 5.88 2.54 -2.07
CA HIS A 70 6.19 3.87 -1.60
C HIS A 70 6.87 4.70 -2.68
N LEU A 71 6.25 5.82 -3.04
CA LEU A 71 6.86 6.80 -3.92
C LEU A 71 7.85 7.67 -3.11
N PRO A 72 9.01 8.03 -3.69
CA PRO A 72 9.89 9.01 -3.07
C PRO A 72 9.17 10.34 -2.83
N ALA A 73 9.56 11.06 -1.76
CA ALA A 73 8.91 12.31 -1.37
C ALA A 73 8.88 13.38 -2.47
N ASP A 74 9.87 13.35 -3.37
CA ASP A 74 10.05 14.33 -4.45
C ASP A 74 9.52 13.84 -5.82
N SER A 75 8.69 12.81 -5.84
CA SER A 75 8.17 12.17 -7.06
C SER A 75 7.10 13.00 -7.77
N ALA A 76 7.20 14.32 -7.75
CA ALA A 76 6.28 15.19 -8.49
C ALA A 76 6.92 15.66 -9.79
N GLY A 77 6.22 15.52 -10.93
CA GLY A 77 6.65 16.08 -12.19
C GLY A 77 6.94 15.04 -13.28
N GLU A 78 7.82 15.40 -14.20
CA GLU A 78 8.24 14.53 -15.32
C GLU A 78 8.84 13.23 -14.77
N GLY A 79 8.44 12.09 -15.35
CA GLY A 79 8.94 10.77 -14.96
C GLY A 79 8.11 10.03 -13.89
N LEU A 80 7.08 10.66 -13.31
CA LEU A 80 6.21 9.99 -12.34
C LEU A 80 5.50 8.77 -12.97
N GLU A 81 5.00 8.92 -14.19
CA GLU A 81 4.30 7.82 -14.88
C GLU A 81 5.23 6.63 -15.11
N GLU A 82 6.44 6.88 -15.60
CA GLU A 82 7.43 5.81 -15.80
C GLU A 82 7.84 5.15 -14.49
N LEU A 83 8.03 5.95 -13.43
CA LEU A 83 8.38 5.42 -12.11
C LEU A 83 7.28 4.51 -11.57
N VAL A 84 6.03 4.97 -11.58
CA VAL A 84 4.88 4.18 -11.07
C VAL A 84 4.68 2.93 -11.92
N CYS A 85 4.74 3.04 -13.25
CA CYS A 85 4.65 1.88 -14.14
C CYS A 85 5.77 0.87 -13.90
N HIS A 86 7.00 1.34 -13.70
CA HIS A 86 8.14 0.47 -13.38
C HIS A 86 7.92 -0.26 -12.05
N MET A 87 7.54 0.45 -11.01
CA MET A 87 7.31 -0.13 -9.69
C MET A 87 6.13 -1.12 -9.70
N CYS A 88 5.03 -0.79 -10.36
CA CYS A 88 3.90 -1.70 -10.54
C CYS A 88 4.28 -2.93 -11.37
N GLY A 89 5.10 -2.76 -12.40
CA GLY A 89 5.59 -3.87 -13.24
C GLY A 89 6.40 -4.91 -12.47
N ARG A 90 7.10 -4.50 -11.41
CA ARG A 90 7.82 -5.42 -10.51
C ARG A 90 6.87 -6.31 -9.68
N LEU A 91 5.60 -5.93 -9.59
CA LEU A 91 4.54 -6.65 -8.87
C LEU A 91 3.64 -7.47 -9.81
N ASP A 92 4.14 -7.84 -10.97
CA ASP A 92 3.40 -8.71 -11.90
C ASP A 92 2.96 -10.00 -11.21
N GLY A 93 1.69 -10.37 -11.40
CA GLY A 93 1.05 -11.51 -10.74
C GLY A 93 0.46 -11.21 -9.36
N ILE A 94 0.70 -10.04 -8.77
CA ILE A 94 0.08 -9.61 -7.52
C ILE A 94 -1.33 -9.07 -7.79
N GLN A 95 -2.32 -9.51 -7.01
CA GLN A 95 -3.72 -9.19 -7.24
C GLN A 95 -4.09 -7.75 -6.91
N LYS A 96 -3.53 -7.18 -5.82
CA LYS A 96 -3.83 -5.82 -5.39
C LYS A 96 -2.56 -5.04 -5.10
N ILE A 97 -2.46 -3.89 -5.73
CA ILE A 97 -1.35 -2.95 -5.55
C ILE A 97 -1.87 -1.67 -4.94
N ALA A 98 -1.23 -1.24 -3.86
CA ALA A 98 -1.44 0.07 -3.25
C ALA A 98 -0.26 0.99 -3.56
N VAL A 99 -0.51 2.28 -3.61
CA VAL A 99 0.51 3.32 -3.78
C VAL A 99 0.40 4.34 -2.65
N ALA A 100 1.51 4.62 -2.02
CA ALA A 100 1.65 5.61 -0.95
C ALA A 100 2.84 6.55 -1.23
N GLY A 101 2.95 7.60 -0.46
CA GLY A 101 4.06 8.56 -0.50
C GLY A 101 3.78 9.75 -1.41
N GLY A 102 3.58 10.92 -0.81
CA GLY A 102 3.46 12.19 -1.54
C GLY A 102 2.32 12.26 -2.57
N VAL A 103 1.31 11.43 -2.46
CA VAL A 103 0.20 11.36 -3.41
C VAL A 103 -0.55 12.68 -3.48
N LYS A 104 -0.70 13.23 -4.69
CA LYS A 104 -1.46 14.43 -5.00
C LYS A 104 -2.65 14.09 -5.89
N LEU A 105 -3.67 14.95 -5.87
CA LEU A 105 -4.90 14.74 -6.65
C LEU A 105 -4.60 14.56 -8.14
N GLU A 106 -3.69 15.34 -8.68
CA GLU A 106 -3.26 15.30 -10.09
C GLU A 106 -2.55 14.00 -10.49
N ASN A 107 -2.04 13.22 -9.52
CA ASN A 107 -1.33 11.97 -9.75
C ASN A 107 -2.27 10.75 -9.85
N ILE A 108 -3.50 10.86 -9.41
CA ILE A 108 -4.45 9.73 -9.37
C ILE A 108 -4.62 9.06 -10.73
N PRO A 109 -4.82 9.77 -11.85
CA PRO A 109 -4.96 9.13 -13.16
C PRO A 109 -3.76 8.27 -13.56
N VAL A 110 -2.55 8.73 -13.28
CA VAL A 110 -1.30 8.00 -13.55
C VAL A 110 -1.24 6.70 -12.75
N MET A 111 -1.57 6.75 -11.47
CA MET A 111 -1.56 5.58 -10.59
C MET A 111 -2.59 4.54 -11.01
N LYS A 112 -3.79 4.97 -11.36
CA LYS A 112 -4.85 4.09 -11.88
C LYS A 112 -4.42 3.40 -13.19
N LYS A 113 -3.88 4.15 -14.13
CA LYS A 113 -3.38 3.63 -15.41
C LYS A 113 -2.28 2.58 -15.21
N ALA A 114 -1.43 2.77 -14.22
CA ALA A 114 -0.36 1.84 -13.88
C ALA A 114 -0.85 0.55 -13.17
N GLY A 115 -2.11 0.49 -12.75
CA GLY A 115 -2.71 -0.68 -12.12
C GLY A 115 -2.86 -0.62 -10.60
N ALA A 116 -2.64 0.54 -9.98
CA ALA A 116 -2.91 0.71 -8.55
C ALA A 116 -4.42 0.67 -8.28
N GLU A 117 -4.83 -0.16 -7.34
CA GLU A 117 -6.22 -0.28 -6.90
C GLU A 117 -6.51 0.49 -5.62
N ILE A 118 -5.49 0.73 -4.82
CA ILE A 118 -5.57 1.46 -3.56
C ILE A 118 -4.58 2.63 -3.59
N VAL A 119 -5.05 3.80 -3.19
CA VAL A 119 -4.20 4.98 -3.06
C VAL A 119 -4.25 5.48 -1.62
N ILE A 120 -3.09 5.60 -1.00
CA ILE A 120 -2.95 6.06 0.39
C ILE A 120 -2.56 7.53 0.38
N VAL A 121 -3.45 8.37 0.88
CA VAL A 121 -3.29 9.81 0.91
C VAL A 121 -3.18 10.30 2.34
N GLY A 122 -2.06 10.90 2.68
CA GLY A 122 -1.80 11.47 3.99
C GLY A 122 -1.89 12.99 4.00
N GLY A 123 -0.77 13.66 3.83
CA GLY A 123 -0.63 15.10 3.99
C GLY A 123 -1.55 15.96 3.12
N ALA A 124 -1.85 15.51 1.91
CA ALA A 124 -2.75 16.26 1.00
C ALA A 124 -4.18 16.38 1.56
N ILE A 125 -4.60 15.46 2.44
CA ILE A 125 -5.88 15.56 3.16
C ILE A 125 -5.67 16.18 4.53
N SER A 126 -4.75 15.65 5.33
CA SER A 126 -4.60 16.04 6.74
C SER A 126 -4.16 17.49 6.95
N LYS A 127 -3.43 18.07 5.99
CA LYS A 127 -2.94 19.45 6.00
C LYS A 127 -3.81 20.41 5.18
N ALA A 128 -4.86 19.91 4.53
CA ALA A 128 -5.77 20.75 3.78
C ALA A 128 -6.57 21.69 4.70
N GLU A 129 -6.86 22.89 4.24
CA GLU A 129 -7.71 23.85 4.94
C GLU A 129 -9.10 23.26 5.20
N ASN A 130 -9.70 22.64 4.17
CA ASN A 130 -10.93 21.86 4.31
C ASN A 130 -10.65 20.39 4.03
N ARG A 131 -10.42 19.62 5.09
CA ARG A 131 -10.10 18.18 5.01
C ARG A 131 -11.20 17.35 4.40
N THR A 132 -12.46 17.69 4.68
CA THR A 132 -13.62 16.99 4.14
C THR A 132 -13.72 17.14 2.64
N GLU A 133 -13.58 18.35 2.12
CA GLU A 133 -13.60 18.59 0.68
C GLU A 133 -12.38 17.96 -0.02
N ALA A 134 -11.21 18.02 0.59
CA ALA A 134 -10.03 17.34 0.07
C ALA A 134 -10.26 15.81 -0.03
N ALA A 135 -10.77 15.19 1.03
CA ALA A 135 -11.06 13.74 1.04
C ALA A 135 -12.10 13.36 -0.02
N LYS A 136 -13.16 14.17 -0.20
CA LYS A 136 -14.16 13.96 -1.26
C LYS A 136 -13.53 14.04 -2.65
N ALA A 137 -12.68 15.03 -2.90
CA ALA A 137 -12.02 15.20 -4.19
C ALA A 137 -11.16 13.97 -4.55
N PHE A 138 -10.38 13.45 -3.59
CA PHE A 138 -9.62 12.22 -3.78
C PHE A 138 -10.52 11.00 -4.03
N ALA A 139 -11.58 10.83 -3.25
CA ALA A 139 -12.52 9.73 -3.43
C ALA A 139 -13.20 9.76 -4.80
N GLU A 140 -13.57 10.92 -5.29
CA GLU A 140 -14.14 11.09 -6.64
C GLU A 140 -13.10 10.78 -7.74
N ALA A 141 -11.87 11.26 -7.61
CA ALA A 141 -10.81 11.01 -8.57
C ALA A 141 -10.48 9.50 -8.68
N VAL A 142 -10.47 8.79 -7.55
CA VAL A 142 -10.23 7.33 -7.51
C VAL A 142 -11.38 6.56 -8.18
N ARG A 143 -12.62 7.01 -8.04
CA ARG A 143 -13.82 6.34 -8.61
C ARG A 143 -14.01 6.58 -10.10
N ARG A 144 -13.47 7.65 -10.63
CA ARG A 144 -13.52 7.94 -12.07
C ARG A 144 -12.64 6.97 -12.86
#